data_f1b3f540dc010778154e34fc2af5127b
#
_entry.id   f1b3f540dc010778154e34fc2af5127b
#
_cell.length_a   1.000
_cell.length_b   1.000
_cell.length_c   1.000
_cell.angle_alpha   90.00
_cell.angle_beta   90.00
_cell.angle_gamma   90.00
#
_symmetry.space_group_name_H-M   'P 1'
#
loop_
_entity.id
_entity.type
_entity.pdbx_description
1 polymer ?
#
loop_
_entity_poly.entity_id
_entity_poly.type
_entity_poly.pdbx_seq_one_letter_code
_entity_poly.pdbx_strand_id
1 'polypeptide(L)'
;MYRVVLIDDERIIVEGLRRVVKWAEYHCEVVGTAYDAASGAAMIRSTRPDIVFTDIRMPDQDGLTMLAGLKSEFPAMQIAVLTGYRDFSYAQEAIRLGVCRYLLKPSKMDELHEALGTMTERLGGAEGAEQNPDDGLPDKQATSFIVKKAIA
;
A
#
# COMPACT_ATOMS: atom_id res chain seq x y z
N MET A 1 -2.06 -10.78 -13.97
CA MET A 1 -1.66 -10.65 -12.55
C MET A 1 -1.58 -9.19 -12.15
N TYR A 2 -1.95 -8.89 -10.93
CA TYR A 2 -1.80 -7.55 -10.38
C TYR A 2 -0.33 -7.25 -10.12
N ARG A 3 0.10 -6.05 -10.47
CA ARG A 3 1.49 -5.64 -10.46
C ARG A 3 1.78 -4.89 -9.15
N VAL A 4 2.80 -5.34 -8.43
CA VAL A 4 3.14 -4.83 -7.10
C VAL A 4 4.51 -4.18 -7.09
N VAL A 5 4.61 -3.01 -6.45
CA VAL A 5 5.88 -2.33 -6.17
C VAL A 5 6.08 -2.25 -4.66
N LEU A 6 7.30 -2.53 -4.22
CA LEU A 6 7.71 -2.48 -2.82
C LEU A 6 8.73 -1.37 -2.62
N ILE A 7 8.48 -0.48 -1.65
CA ILE A 7 9.34 0.67 -1.38
C ILE A 7 9.65 0.75 0.12
N ASP A 8 10.92 0.65 0.47
CA ASP A 8 11.38 0.76 1.85
C ASP A 8 12.90 0.99 1.82
N ASP A 9 13.41 1.90 2.65
CA ASP A 9 14.84 2.15 2.71
C ASP A 9 15.63 0.99 3.35
N GLU A 10 14.96 0.13 4.08
CA GLU A 10 15.55 -1.09 4.63
C GLU A 10 15.47 -2.23 3.61
N ARG A 11 16.59 -2.52 2.95
CA ARG A 11 16.64 -3.57 1.92
C ARG A 11 16.19 -4.94 2.43
N ILE A 12 16.49 -5.25 3.68
CA ILE A 12 16.11 -6.53 4.27
C ILE A 12 14.58 -6.69 4.34
N ILE A 13 13.86 -5.60 4.56
CA ILE A 13 12.39 -5.60 4.56
C ILE A 13 11.87 -5.88 3.15
N VAL A 14 12.39 -5.18 2.15
CA VAL A 14 11.98 -5.36 0.75
C VAL A 14 12.22 -6.79 0.29
N GLU A 15 13.43 -7.30 0.52
CA GLU A 15 13.79 -8.66 0.12
C GLU A 15 12.98 -9.71 0.88
N GLY A 16 12.73 -9.45 2.17
CA GLY A 16 11.89 -10.33 2.99
C GLY A 16 10.47 -10.41 2.46
N LEU A 17 9.84 -9.28 2.18
CA LEU A 17 8.49 -9.22 1.62
C LEU A 17 8.41 -9.92 0.27
N ARG A 18 9.37 -9.63 -0.60
CA ARG A 18 9.41 -10.22 -1.93
C ARG A 18 9.45 -11.75 -1.88
N ARG A 19 10.19 -12.29 -0.92
CA ARG A 19 10.44 -13.74 -0.80
C ARG A 19 9.33 -14.49 -0.07
N VAL A 20 8.81 -13.92 1.03
CA VAL A 20 7.94 -14.67 1.95
C VAL A 20 6.45 -14.49 1.71
N VAL A 21 6.02 -13.35 1.18
CA VAL A 21 4.61 -13.13 0.89
C VAL A 21 4.18 -14.01 -0.28
N LYS A 22 3.02 -14.63 -0.16
CA LYS A 22 2.50 -15.56 -1.17
C LYS A 22 1.76 -14.81 -2.28
N TRP A 23 2.51 -13.99 -3.01
CA TRP A 23 1.97 -13.10 -4.04
C TRP A 23 1.08 -13.82 -5.05
N ALA A 24 1.55 -14.96 -5.55
CA ALA A 24 0.84 -15.71 -6.59
C ALA A 24 -0.53 -16.21 -6.12
N GLU A 25 -0.69 -16.50 -4.84
CA GLU A 25 -1.99 -16.91 -4.29
C GLU A 25 -3.03 -15.79 -4.35
N TYR A 26 -2.58 -14.54 -4.45
CA TYR A 26 -3.44 -13.37 -4.58
C TYR A 26 -3.43 -12.79 -5.99
N HIS A 27 -2.99 -13.56 -6.96
CA HIS A 27 -2.87 -13.14 -8.37
C HIS A 27 -1.98 -11.90 -8.54
N CYS A 28 -0.93 -11.83 -7.75
CA CYS A 28 0.01 -10.71 -7.73
C CYS A 28 1.41 -11.14 -8.15
N GLU A 29 2.18 -10.18 -8.66
CA GLU A 29 3.61 -10.34 -8.91
C GLU A 29 4.34 -9.04 -8.55
N VAL A 30 5.50 -9.16 -7.95
CA VAL A 30 6.35 -8.00 -7.66
C VAL A 30 7.09 -7.60 -8.93
N VAL A 31 6.79 -6.42 -9.45
CA VAL A 31 7.37 -5.93 -10.70
C VAL A 31 8.51 -4.92 -10.49
N GLY A 32 8.67 -4.42 -9.27
CA GLY A 32 9.73 -3.49 -8.98
C GLY A 32 9.90 -3.26 -7.49
N THR A 33 11.11 -2.83 -7.13
CA THR A 33 11.47 -2.49 -5.76
C THR A 33 12.24 -1.18 -5.77
N ALA A 34 12.13 -0.41 -4.70
CA ALA A 34 12.87 0.84 -4.54
C ALA A 34 13.21 1.05 -3.06
N TYR A 35 14.24 1.85 -2.81
CA TYR A 35 14.79 2.00 -1.46
C TYR A 35 14.81 3.46 -1.00
N ASP A 36 14.20 4.35 -1.75
CA ASP A 36 13.97 5.74 -1.36
C ASP A 36 12.74 6.29 -2.11
N ALA A 37 12.29 7.49 -1.74
CA ALA A 37 11.06 8.04 -2.31
C ALA A 37 11.23 8.43 -3.78
N ALA A 38 12.36 9.00 -4.16
CA ALA A 38 12.60 9.40 -5.55
C ALA A 38 12.60 8.19 -6.49
N SER A 39 13.32 7.13 -6.11
CA SER A 39 13.35 5.87 -6.87
C SER A 39 11.97 5.20 -6.86
N GLY A 40 11.26 5.29 -5.74
CA GLY A 40 9.91 4.75 -5.62
C GLY A 40 8.94 5.42 -6.58
N ALA A 41 8.94 6.74 -6.63
CA ALA A 41 8.10 7.50 -7.55
C ALA A 41 8.43 7.16 -9.02
N ALA A 42 9.72 7.08 -9.36
CA ALA A 42 10.16 6.70 -10.70
C ALA A 42 9.71 5.27 -11.05
N MET A 43 9.81 4.35 -10.10
CA MET A 43 9.39 2.97 -10.27
C MET A 43 7.88 2.88 -10.50
N ILE A 44 7.08 3.62 -9.75
CA ILE A 44 5.63 3.66 -9.93
C ILE A 44 5.27 4.20 -11.32
N ARG A 45 5.90 5.28 -11.76
CA ARG A 45 5.62 5.85 -13.08
C ARG A 45 6.03 4.93 -14.23
N SER A 46 7.13 4.21 -14.08
CA SER A 46 7.63 3.33 -15.14
C SER A 46 6.86 2.00 -15.20
N THR A 47 6.46 1.44 -14.06
CA THR A 47 5.78 0.14 -14.02
C THR A 47 4.26 0.24 -14.02
N ARG A 48 3.71 1.38 -13.59
CA ARG A 48 2.26 1.61 -13.45
C ARG A 48 1.60 0.47 -12.65
N PRO A 49 1.97 0.29 -11.37
CA PRO A 49 1.51 -0.85 -10.59
C PRO A 49 0.05 -0.70 -10.16
N ASP A 50 -0.56 -1.83 -9.82
CA ASP A 50 -1.89 -1.88 -9.24
C ASP A 50 -1.84 -1.71 -7.72
N ILE A 51 -0.74 -2.15 -7.11
CA ILE A 51 -0.57 -2.21 -5.66
C ILE A 51 0.83 -1.68 -5.29
N VAL A 52 0.89 -0.87 -4.24
CA VAL A 52 2.15 -0.37 -3.68
C VAL A 52 2.16 -0.64 -2.17
N PHE A 53 3.26 -1.24 -1.70
CA PHE A 53 3.61 -1.29 -0.28
C PHE A 53 4.76 -0.32 -0.06
N THR A 54 4.60 0.64 0.83
CA THR A 54 5.64 1.63 1.08
C THR A 54 5.82 1.93 2.56
N ASP A 55 7.06 2.23 2.94
CA ASP A 55 7.37 2.82 4.24
C ASP A 55 7.06 4.33 4.19
N ILE A 56 6.98 4.94 5.35
CA ILE A 56 6.77 6.39 5.48
C ILE A 56 8.12 7.11 5.56
N ARG A 57 8.94 6.77 6.54
CA ARG A 57 10.20 7.48 6.78
C ARG A 57 11.32 6.93 5.91
N MET A 58 11.72 7.75 4.96
CA MET A 58 12.82 7.45 4.06
C MET A 58 13.78 8.65 4.03
N PRO A 59 15.07 8.44 3.70
CA PRO A 59 16.09 9.49 3.84
C PRO A 59 15.85 10.77 3.04
N ASP A 60 15.24 10.65 1.86
CA ASP A 60 15.06 11.78 0.95
C ASP A 60 13.71 12.48 1.11
N GLN A 61 12.63 11.72 1.33
CA GLN A 61 11.28 12.24 1.43
C GLN A 61 10.39 11.22 2.11
N ASP A 62 9.37 11.64 2.85
CA ASP A 62 8.46 10.65 3.42
C ASP A 62 7.54 10.05 2.35
N GLY A 63 7.15 8.78 2.58
CA GLY A 63 6.34 8.02 1.63
C GLY A 63 4.95 8.59 1.41
N LEU A 64 4.35 9.22 2.40
CA LEU A 64 3.03 9.83 2.25
C LEU A 64 3.09 11.07 1.35
N THR A 65 4.14 11.87 1.45
CA THR A 65 4.35 13.01 0.56
C THR A 65 4.56 12.54 -0.88
N MET A 66 5.36 11.48 -1.06
CA MET A 66 5.55 10.84 -2.37
C MET A 66 4.21 10.40 -2.95
N LEU A 67 3.40 9.70 -2.17
CA LEU A 67 2.09 9.18 -2.61
C LEU A 67 1.10 10.30 -2.93
N ALA A 68 1.13 11.39 -2.17
CA ALA A 68 0.26 12.53 -2.42
C ALA A 68 0.46 13.11 -3.82
N GLY A 69 1.73 13.14 -4.28
CA GLY A 69 2.05 13.59 -5.63
C GLY A 69 1.63 12.62 -6.74
N LEU A 70 1.46 11.34 -6.40
CA LEU A 70 1.17 10.30 -7.38
C LEU A 70 -0.30 9.88 -7.43
N LYS A 71 -1.06 10.14 -6.39
CA LYS A 71 -2.43 9.61 -6.25
C LYS A 71 -3.35 10.07 -7.39
N SER A 72 -3.22 11.29 -7.84
CA SER A 72 -4.03 11.81 -8.94
C SER A 72 -3.68 11.16 -10.29
N GLU A 73 -2.42 10.75 -10.46
CA GLU A 73 -1.99 10.06 -11.68
C GLU A 73 -2.43 8.60 -11.69
N PHE A 74 -2.59 7.99 -10.51
CA PHE A 74 -2.91 6.57 -10.36
C PHE A 74 -4.08 6.38 -9.39
N PRO A 75 -5.29 6.84 -9.75
CA PRO A 75 -6.41 6.85 -8.81
C PRO A 75 -6.90 5.47 -8.39
N ALA A 76 -6.69 4.44 -9.21
CA ALA A 76 -7.10 3.08 -8.89
C ALA A 76 -6.04 2.28 -8.12
N MET A 77 -4.83 2.84 -8.00
CA MET A 77 -3.72 2.15 -7.32
C MET A 77 -4.03 1.96 -5.84
N GLN A 78 -3.90 0.73 -5.37
CA GLN A 78 -4.12 0.38 -3.97
C GLN A 78 -2.81 0.51 -3.20
N ILE A 79 -2.89 1.08 -2.00
CA ILE A 79 -1.71 1.42 -1.21
C ILE A 79 -1.82 0.79 0.16
N ALA A 80 -0.76 0.12 0.59
CA ALA A 80 -0.56 -0.30 1.96
C ALA A 80 0.71 0.34 2.50
N VAL A 81 0.63 0.90 3.69
CA VAL A 81 1.78 1.51 4.35
C VAL A 81 2.29 0.56 5.43
N LEU A 82 3.60 0.29 5.42
CA LEU A 82 4.30 -0.43 6.49
C LEU A 82 5.26 0.53 7.17
N THR A 83 5.11 0.72 8.46
CA THR A 83 5.97 1.66 9.19
C THR A 83 6.27 1.16 10.60
N GLY A 84 7.46 1.51 11.10
CA GLY A 84 7.84 1.26 12.50
C GLY A 84 7.35 2.33 13.47
N TYR A 85 6.66 3.35 12.97
CA TYR A 85 6.30 4.52 13.77
C TYR A 85 4.80 4.57 14.05
N ARG A 86 4.44 4.59 15.33
CA ARG A 86 3.07 4.81 15.80
C ARG A 86 2.85 6.31 15.91
N ASP A 87 2.43 6.92 14.84
CA ASP A 87 2.21 8.36 14.78
C ASP A 87 0.80 8.62 14.27
N PHE A 88 -0.01 9.25 15.12
CA PHE A 88 -1.40 9.55 14.78
C PHE A 88 -1.49 10.49 13.57
N SER A 89 -0.57 11.43 13.44
CA SER A 89 -0.53 12.34 12.28
C SER A 89 -0.31 11.59 10.98
N TYR A 90 0.57 10.60 10.97
CA TYR A 90 0.79 9.75 9.80
C TYR A 90 -0.46 8.94 9.46
N ALA A 91 -1.13 8.39 10.46
CA ALA A 91 -2.36 7.62 10.24
C ALA A 91 -3.46 8.50 9.65
N GLN A 92 -3.63 9.72 10.15
CA GLN A 92 -4.61 10.67 9.60
C GLN A 92 -4.30 11.02 8.15
N GLU A 93 -3.03 11.28 7.85
CA GLU A 93 -2.58 11.59 6.49
C GLU A 93 -2.83 10.42 5.55
N ALA A 94 -2.53 9.19 6.00
CA ALA A 94 -2.79 7.98 5.23
C ALA A 94 -4.27 7.83 4.90
N ILE A 95 -5.14 8.10 5.86
CA ILE A 95 -6.60 8.06 5.65
C ILE A 95 -7.02 9.08 4.58
N ARG A 96 -6.51 10.31 4.66
CA ARG A 96 -6.81 11.36 3.68
C ARG A 96 -6.38 10.97 2.27
N LEU A 97 -5.26 10.26 2.16
CA LEU A 97 -4.74 9.78 0.87
C LEU A 97 -5.48 8.54 0.35
N GLY A 98 -6.36 7.96 1.15
CA GLY A 98 -7.09 6.77 0.75
C GLY A 98 -6.26 5.50 0.77
N VAL A 99 -5.27 5.43 1.67
CA VAL A 99 -4.47 4.22 1.88
C VAL A 99 -5.36 3.08 2.36
N CYS A 100 -5.22 1.90 1.75
CA CYS A 100 -6.04 0.75 2.08
C CYS A 100 -5.73 0.18 3.46
N ARG A 101 -4.44 0.09 3.82
CA ARG A 101 -4.01 -0.41 5.13
C ARG A 101 -2.80 0.35 5.63
N TYR A 102 -2.76 0.54 6.94
CA TYR A 102 -1.63 1.14 7.66
C TYR A 102 -1.14 0.09 8.66
N LEU A 103 -0.03 -0.56 8.35
CA LEU A 103 0.50 -1.68 9.12
C LEU A 103 1.75 -1.27 9.88
N LEU A 104 1.86 -1.71 11.13
CA LEU A 104 3.02 -1.45 11.97
C LEU A 104 4.03 -2.60 11.85
N LYS A 105 5.29 -2.25 11.71
CA LYS A 105 6.38 -3.23 11.72
C LYS A 105 6.67 -3.71 13.15
N PRO A 106 7.01 -4.96 13.37
CA PRO A 106 7.00 -6.04 12.39
C PRO A 106 5.58 -6.51 12.09
N SER A 107 5.20 -6.54 10.82
CA SER A 107 3.87 -6.99 10.43
C SER A 107 3.82 -8.50 10.36
N LYS A 108 2.72 -9.08 10.83
CA LYS A 108 2.50 -10.51 10.74
C LYS A 108 2.11 -10.88 9.31
N MET A 109 2.42 -12.11 8.92
CA MET A 109 2.13 -12.59 7.58
C MET A 109 0.63 -12.57 7.28
N ASP A 110 -0.21 -12.93 8.26
CA ASP A 110 -1.66 -12.89 8.09
C ASP A 110 -2.20 -11.47 7.88
N GLU A 111 -1.59 -10.46 8.49
CA GLU A 111 -1.96 -9.06 8.24
C GLU A 111 -1.61 -8.62 6.80
N LEU A 112 -0.45 -9.05 6.31
CA LEU A 112 -0.01 -8.76 4.95
C LEU A 112 -0.93 -9.44 3.93
N HIS A 113 -1.27 -10.69 4.15
CA HIS A 113 -2.16 -11.44 3.27
C HIS A 113 -3.59 -10.89 3.31
N GLU A 114 -4.06 -10.46 4.48
CA GLU A 114 -5.37 -9.81 4.60
C GLU A 114 -5.41 -8.50 3.82
N ALA A 115 -4.35 -7.71 3.89
CA ALA A 115 -4.23 -6.48 3.12
C ALA A 115 -4.27 -6.76 1.61
N LEU A 116 -3.53 -7.76 1.16
CA LEU A 116 -3.54 -8.18 -0.25
C LEU A 116 -4.93 -8.63 -0.68
N GLY A 117 -5.61 -9.43 0.14
CA GLY A 117 -6.96 -9.88 -0.16
C GLY A 117 -7.93 -8.71 -0.36
N THR A 118 -7.87 -7.72 0.53
CA THR A 118 -8.71 -6.53 0.41
C THR A 118 -8.37 -5.70 -0.82
N MET A 119 -7.09 -5.49 -1.09
CA MET A 119 -6.66 -4.69 -2.24
C MET A 119 -7.01 -5.34 -3.56
N THR A 120 -6.80 -6.65 -3.69
CA THR A 120 -7.15 -7.37 -4.92
C THR A 120 -8.65 -7.48 -5.11
N GLU A 121 -9.41 -7.60 -4.04
CA GLU A 121 -10.88 -7.57 -4.10
C GLU A 121 -11.38 -6.21 -4.63
N ARG A 122 -10.81 -5.11 -4.16
CA ARG A 122 -11.17 -3.78 -4.65
C ARG A 122 -10.83 -3.61 -6.13
N LEU A 123 -9.68 -4.12 -6.57
CA LEU A 123 -9.27 -4.07 -7.97
C LEU A 123 -10.18 -4.93 -8.85
N GLY A 124 -10.52 -6.13 -8.40
CA GLY A 124 -11.43 -7.03 -9.11
C GLY A 124 -12.84 -6.47 -9.21
N GLY A 125 -13.33 -5.83 -8.16
CA GLY A 125 -14.63 -5.14 -8.16
C GLY A 125 -14.66 -3.99 -9.16
N ALA A 126 -13.56 -3.23 -9.26
CA ALA A 126 -13.43 -2.14 -10.23
C ALA A 126 -13.41 -2.65 -11.67
N GLU A 127 -12.76 -3.80 -11.91
CA GLU A 127 -12.71 -4.45 -13.22
C GLU A 127 -14.05 -5.09 -13.60
N GLY A 128 -14.84 -5.50 -12.62
CA GLY A 128 -16.13 -6.14 -12.81
C GLY A 128 -17.23 -5.22 -13.31
N ALA A 129 -17.01 -3.95 -13.42
CA ALA A 129 -17.74 -2.90 -14.15
C ALA A 129 -19.24 -2.69 -13.86
N GLU A 130 -19.92 -3.57 -13.19
CA GLU A 130 -21.28 -3.32 -12.68
C GLU A 130 -21.16 -2.79 -11.25
N GLN A 131 -20.80 -1.53 -11.16
CA GLN A 131 -20.56 -0.94 -9.86
C GLN A 131 -21.85 -0.49 -9.22
N ASN A 132 -22.10 -0.99 -8.04
CA ASN A 132 -23.01 -0.41 -7.10
C ASN A 132 -22.50 1.01 -6.77
N PRO A 133 -23.36 2.03 -6.69
CA PRO A 133 -22.92 3.38 -6.31
C PRO A 133 -22.15 3.45 -5.00
N ASP A 134 -22.29 2.45 -4.14
CA ASP A 134 -21.64 2.37 -2.85
C ASP A 134 -20.22 1.79 -2.91
N ASP A 135 -19.82 1.18 -4.03
CA ASP A 135 -18.52 0.51 -4.16
C ASP A 135 -17.32 1.45 -4.15
N GLY A 136 -17.55 2.72 -4.38
CA GLY A 136 -16.51 3.75 -4.36
C GLY A 136 -16.33 4.42 -3.00
N LEU A 137 -17.14 4.09 -2.00
CA LEU A 137 -17.07 4.72 -0.69
C LEU A 137 -16.04 4.01 0.18
N PRO A 138 -15.23 4.78 0.96
CA PRO A 138 -14.31 4.16 1.91
C PRO A 138 -15.09 3.34 2.92
N ASP A 139 -14.66 2.12 3.13
CA ASP A 139 -15.23 1.28 4.16
C ASP A 139 -14.91 1.90 5.52
N LYS A 140 -15.93 2.25 6.29
CA LYS A 140 -15.78 2.80 7.63
C LYS A 140 -15.02 1.84 8.55
N GLN A 141 -15.18 0.54 8.36
CA GLN A 141 -14.44 -0.46 9.12
C GLN A 141 -12.95 -0.45 8.77
N ALA A 142 -12.61 -0.31 7.51
CA ALA A 142 -11.23 -0.21 7.07
C ALA A 142 -10.55 1.03 7.65
N THR A 143 -11.23 2.17 7.65
CA THR A 143 -10.72 3.41 8.25
C THR A 143 -10.50 3.25 9.74
N SER A 144 -11.47 2.67 10.46
CA SER A 144 -11.36 2.39 11.89
C SER A 144 -10.21 1.44 12.20
N PHE A 145 -10.02 0.41 11.36
CA PHE A 145 -8.92 -0.54 11.50
C PHE A 145 -7.55 0.15 11.32
N ILE A 146 -7.43 1.03 10.34
CA ILE A 146 -6.19 1.79 10.11
C ILE A 146 -5.84 2.63 11.34
N VAL A 147 -6.80 3.36 11.90
CA VAL A 147 -6.60 4.19 13.08
C VAL A 147 -6.19 3.33 14.28
N LYS A 148 -6.89 2.23 14.52
CA LYS A 148 -6.56 1.32 15.63
C LYS A 148 -5.15 0.77 15.52
N LYS A 149 -4.72 0.38 14.33
CA LYS A 149 -3.36 -0.13 14.11
C LYS A 149 -2.31 0.95 14.32
N ALA A 150 -2.62 2.19 14.02
CA ALA A 150 -1.67 3.30 14.17
C ALA A 150 -1.47 3.72 15.63
N ILE A 151 -2.50 3.63 16.46
CA ILE A 151 -2.46 4.10 17.86
C ILE A 151 -2.38 2.97 18.90
N ALA A 152 -2.65 1.76 18.52
CA ALA A 152 -2.50 0.61 19.41
C ALA A 152 -1.03 0.23 19.53
#